data_7b391ff6d9f499cd0f4e1149826a3a15
#
_entry.id   7b391ff6d9f499cd0f4e1149826a3a15
#
_cell.length_a   1.000
_cell.length_b   1.000
_cell.length_c   1.000
_cell.angle_alpha   90.00
_cell.angle_beta   90.00
_cell.angle_gamma   90.00
#
_symmetry.space_group_name_H-M   'P 1'
#
loop_
_entity.id
_entity.type
_entity.pdbx_description
1 polymer ?
#
loop_
_entity_poly.entity_id
_entity_poly.type
_entity_poly.pdbx_seq_one_letter_code
_entity_poly.pdbx_strand_id
1 'polypeptide(L)'
;MHKILCISNVPNYFNITISNKLKEEYDILEATAETNEMSKVPDNIGVWLLFLDKELLKSPKELIFLKDKALEDEATLFLMGEEDEIVEAKKYLPASLIQEEFARPIDVNDVVKTVDEYIKNNGNHTKKKILVVDDSGAVLRNVKGWLGEKYQVALANSGAMAIKYLTLNRPDLVLLDYEMPVVDGKQVLEMMRTEAEFSTIPVIFLTSKSDKESVMNVMGLKPEGYLLKTMPPEEIVKNIDAFFLRRKGLGK
;
A
#
# COMPACT_ATOMS: atom_id res chain seq x y z
N MET A 1 -14.35 -5.41 -0.40
CA MET A 1 -13.92 -6.81 -0.34
C MET A 1 -12.42 -6.82 -0.52
N HIS A 2 -11.66 -7.61 0.26
CA HIS A 2 -10.21 -7.70 0.11
C HIS A 2 -9.86 -8.43 -1.18
N LYS A 3 -8.83 -7.95 -1.87
CA LYS A 3 -8.32 -8.61 -3.07
C LYS A 3 -7.18 -9.54 -2.74
N ILE A 4 -7.23 -10.74 -3.29
CA ILE A 4 -6.16 -11.74 -3.21
C ILE A 4 -5.75 -12.10 -4.62
N LEU A 5 -4.45 -12.16 -4.89
CA LEU A 5 -3.91 -12.63 -6.16
C LEU A 5 -3.49 -14.09 -6.04
N CYS A 6 -4.08 -14.94 -6.85
CA CYS A 6 -3.69 -16.34 -6.99
C CYS A 6 -2.85 -16.50 -8.26
N ILE A 7 -1.59 -16.89 -8.12
CA ILE A 7 -0.63 -17.04 -9.23
C ILE A 7 -0.35 -18.51 -9.45
N SER A 8 -0.69 -19.02 -10.64
CA SER A 8 -0.47 -20.42 -11.02
C SER A 8 -0.32 -20.57 -12.54
N ASN A 9 0.78 -21.16 -12.98
CA ASN A 9 0.98 -21.46 -14.41
C ASN A 9 0.17 -22.67 -14.88
N VAL A 10 -0.05 -23.63 -13.97
CA VAL A 10 -0.78 -24.87 -14.26
C VAL A 10 -1.97 -24.99 -13.32
N PRO A 11 -3.20 -24.68 -13.79
CA PRO A 11 -4.40 -24.91 -12.99
C PRO A 11 -4.53 -26.39 -12.63
N ASN A 12 -4.73 -26.65 -11.36
CA ASN A 12 -4.97 -28.01 -10.83
C ASN A 12 -6.10 -27.99 -9.81
N TYR A 13 -6.55 -29.16 -9.39
CA TYR A 13 -7.65 -29.29 -8.42
C TYR A 13 -7.43 -28.47 -7.13
N PHE A 14 -6.19 -28.41 -6.65
CA PHE A 14 -5.84 -27.71 -5.42
C PHE A 14 -6.02 -26.21 -5.54
N ASN A 15 -5.39 -25.57 -6.54
CA ASN A 15 -5.48 -24.11 -6.76
C ASN A 15 -6.93 -23.69 -6.97
N ILE A 16 -7.68 -24.44 -7.79
CA ILE A 16 -9.09 -24.17 -8.06
C ILE A 16 -9.92 -24.27 -6.77
N THR A 17 -9.68 -25.29 -5.94
CA THR A 17 -10.44 -25.48 -4.70
C THR A 17 -10.14 -24.38 -3.68
N ILE A 18 -8.88 -24.00 -3.51
CA ILE A 18 -8.47 -22.89 -2.62
C ILE A 18 -9.09 -21.59 -3.09
N SER A 19 -8.92 -21.25 -4.38
CA SER A 19 -9.52 -20.05 -4.98
C SER A 19 -11.04 -20.00 -4.78
N ASN A 20 -11.74 -21.10 -5.03
CA ASN A 20 -13.21 -21.15 -4.90
C ASN A 20 -13.67 -20.94 -3.45
N LYS A 21 -12.98 -21.52 -2.47
CA LYS A 21 -13.30 -21.30 -1.05
C LYS A 21 -13.03 -19.85 -0.63
N LEU A 22 -11.94 -19.27 -1.08
CA LEU A 22 -11.62 -17.88 -0.76
C LEU A 22 -12.55 -16.88 -1.48
N LYS A 23 -13.12 -17.22 -2.65
CA LYS A 23 -14.12 -16.40 -3.37
C LYS A 23 -15.41 -16.17 -2.58
N GLU A 24 -15.70 -16.99 -1.58
CA GLU A 24 -16.88 -16.79 -0.71
C GLU A 24 -16.76 -15.50 0.12
N GLU A 25 -15.54 -15.08 0.50
CA GLU A 25 -15.31 -13.91 1.37
C GLU A 25 -14.44 -12.82 0.72
N TYR A 26 -13.69 -13.13 -0.35
CA TYR A 26 -12.67 -12.27 -0.95
C TYR A 26 -12.85 -12.10 -2.46
N ASP A 27 -12.31 -11.00 -2.99
CA ASP A 27 -12.22 -10.76 -4.44
C ASP A 27 -10.91 -11.40 -4.97
N ILE A 28 -11.04 -12.52 -5.68
CA ILE A 28 -9.90 -13.30 -6.16
C ILE A 28 -9.57 -12.93 -7.60
N LEU A 29 -8.34 -12.45 -7.80
CA LEU A 29 -7.75 -12.33 -9.13
C LEU A 29 -6.85 -13.54 -9.38
N GLU A 30 -6.93 -14.09 -10.58
CA GLU A 30 -6.11 -15.22 -11.01
C GLU A 30 -5.18 -14.75 -12.15
N ALA A 31 -3.90 -15.12 -12.06
CA ALA A 31 -2.90 -14.80 -13.08
C ALA A 31 -1.91 -15.96 -13.23
N THR A 32 -1.21 -16.01 -14.36
CA THR A 32 0.01 -16.80 -14.50
C THR A 32 1.21 -15.99 -14.04
N ALA A 33 2.32 -16.66 -13.75
CA ALA A 33 3.57 -16.00 -13.36
C ALA A 33 4.27 -15.29 -14.54
N GLU A 34 3.75 -15.42 -15.76
CA GLU A 34 4.31 -14.78 -16.95
C GLU A 34 4.31 -13.25 -16.81
N THR A 35 5.45 -12.63 -17.13
CA THR A 35 5.65 -11.19 -17.00
C THR A 35 4.54 -10.36 -17.68
N ASN A 36 4.07 -10.81 -18.86
CA ASN A 36 3.01 -10.11 -19.61
C ASN A 36 1.64 -10.19 -18.93
N GLU A 37 1.32 -11.28 -18.25
CA GLU A 37 0.07 -11.42 -17.50
C GLU A 37 0.16 -10.65 -16.17
N MET A 38 1.27 -10.79 -15.46
CA MET A 38 1.51 -10.07 -14.21
C MET A 38 1.53 -8.55 -14.38
N SER A 39 1.96 -8.02 -15.53
CA SER A 39 1.93 -6.58 -15.81
C SER A 39 0.52 -6.01 -16.01
N LYS A 40 -0.48 -6.86 -16.25
CA LYS A 40 -1.90 -6.47 -16.32
C LYS A 40 -2.61 -6.52 -14.97
N VAL A 41 -2.00 -7.16 -13.98
CA VAL A 41 -2.54 -7.23 -12.62
C VAL A 41 -2.54 -5.84 -12.00
N PRO A 42 -3.67 -5.39 -11.42
CA PRO A 42 -3.73 -4.10 -10.73
C PRO A 42 -2.70 -4.02 -9.61
N ASP A 43 -2.12 -2.85 -9.42
CA ASP A 43 -1.19 -2.60 -8.32
C ASP A 43 -1.87 -2.66 -6.95
N ASN A 44 -1.06 -2.82 -5.90
CA ASN A 44 -1.49 -2.78 -4.50
C ASN A 44 -2.40 -3.94 -4.07
N ILE A 45 -2.20 -5.13 -4.57
CA ILE A 45 -2.80 -6.36 -4.03
C ILE A 45 -1.85 -6.90 -2.97
N GLY A 46 -2.19 -6.72 -1.69
CA GLY A 46 -1.30 -7.00 -0.57
C GLY A 46 -1.18 -8.48 -0.18
N VAL A 47 -1.97 -9.39 -0.74
CA VAL A 47 -1.92 -10.84 -0.43
C VAL A 47 -1.84 -11.64 -1.72
N TRP A 48 -0.76 -12.42 -1.86
CA TRP A 48 -0.52 -13.26 -3.02
C TRP A 48 -0.37 -14.73 -2.60
N LEU A 49 -1.11 -15.60 -3.25
CA LEU A 49 -0.96 -17.05 -3.17
C LEU A 49 -0.18 -17.52 -4.39
N LEU A 50 1.05 -17.97 -4.19
CA LEU A 50 1.94 -18.44 -5.25
C LEU A 50 2.00 -19.97 -5.25
N PHE A 51 1.41 -20.57 -6.26
CA PHE A 51 1.45 -22.00 -6.49
C PHE A 51 2.69 -22.35 -7.32
N LEU A 52 3.66 -22.96 -6.67
CA LEU A 52 4.92 -23.35 -7.29
C LEU A 52 4.72 -24.58 -8.18
N ASP A 53 5.43 -24.61 -9.27
CA ASP A 53 5.56 -25.73 -10.18
C ASP A 53 6.94 -25.75 -10.86
N LYS A 54 7.28 -26.86 -11.47
CA LYS A 54 8.60 -27.03 -12.10
C LYS A 54 8.84 -26.11 -13.29
N GLU A 55 7.79 -25.63 -13.95
CA GLU A 55 7.94 -24.73 -15.09
C GLU A 55 8.32 -23.32 -14.61
N LEU A 56 7.66 -22.83 -13.55
CA LEU A 56 8.01 -21.55 -12.92
C LEU A 56 9.46 -21.55 -12.43
N LEU A 57 9.90 -22.64 -11.77
CA LEU A 57 11.26 -22.75 -11.23
C LEU A 57 12.35 -22.82 -12.29
N LYS A 58 12.03 -23.22 -13.53
CA LYS A 58 12.94 -23.15 -14.67
C LYS A 58 13.11 -21.72 -15.22
N SER A 59 12.30 -20.78 -14.77
CA SER A 59 12.28 -19.39 -15.24
C SER A 59 12.71 -18.39 -14.14
N PRO A 60 14.01 -18.30 -13.79
CA PRO A 60 14.49 -17.34 -12.78
C PRO A 60 14.06 -15.90 -13.05
N LYS A 61 13.90 -15.54 -14.32
CA LYS A 61 13.45 -14.21 -14.75
C LYS A 61 12.06 -13.89 -14.21
N GLU A 62 11.15 -14.83 -14.25
CA GLU A 62 9.76 -14.66 -13.74
C GLU A 62 9.74 -14.56 -12.22
N LEU A 63 10.52 -15.38 -11.52
CA LEU A 63 10.65 -15.28 -10.06
C LEU A 63 11.24 -13.94 -9.60
N ILE A 64 12.24 -13.41 -10.32
CA ILE A 64 12.81 -12.09 -10.06
C ILE A 64 11.75 -11.01 -10.30
N PHE A 65 11.01 -11.09 -11.40
CA PHE A 65 9.93 -10.15 -11.71
C PHE A 65 8.83 -10.18 -10.62
N LEU A 66 8.39 -11.37 -10.21
CA LEU A 66 7.43 -11.55 -9.12
C LEU A 66 7.94 -10.92 -7.82
N LYS A 67 9.22 -11.15 -7.47
CA LYS A 67 9.85 -10.53 -6.30
C LYS A 67 9.80 -9.00 -6.38
N ASP A 68 10.24 -8.43 -7.52
CA ASP A 68 10.32 -6.98 -7.67
C ASP A 68 8.92 -6.34 -7.60
N LYS A 69 7.93 -6.94 -8.28
CA LYS A 69 6.54 -6.47 -8.22
C LYS A 69 5.93 -6.67 -6.82
N ALA A 70 6.22 -7.78 -6.14
CA ALA A 70 5.74 -8.01 -4.76
C ALA A 70 6.31 -6.99 -3.78
N LEU A 71 7.58 -6.59 -3.95
CA LEU A 71 8.21 -5.51 -3.16
C LEU A 71 7.58 -4.14 -3.46
N GLU A 72 7.29 -3.86 -4.73
CA GLU A 72 6.63 -2.62 -5.15
C GLU A 72 5.20 -2.52 -4.62
N ASP A 73 4.44 -3.63 -4.70
CA ASP A 73 3.07 -3.73 -4.19
C ASP A 73 3.01 -3.90 -2.67
N GLU A 74 4.15 -4.04 -1.97
CA GLU A 74 4.24 -4.42 -0.55
C GLU A 74 3.42 -5.69 -0.25
N ALA A 75 3.42 -6.63 -1.17
CA ALA A 75 2.64 -7.84 -1.07
C ALA A 75 3.27 -8.86 -0.11
N THR A 76 2.43 -9.64 0.52
CA THR A 76 2.81 -10.77 1.35
C THR A 76 2.49 -12.05 0.61
N LEU A 77 3.47 -12.96 0.50
CA LEU A 77 3.38 -14.20 -0.23
C LEU A 77 3.05 -15.39 0.69
N PHE A 78 2.15 -16.23 0.23
CA PHE A 78 1.91 -17.57 0.74
C PHE A 78 2.36 -18.55 -0.34
N LEU A 79 3.38 -19.36 -0.04
CA LEU A 79 3.96 -20.29 -1.00
C LEU A 79 3.33 -21.68 -0.86
N MET A 80 3.01 -22.31 -1.98
CA MET A 80 2.44 -23.64 -2.04
C MET A 80 3.17 -24.49 -3.07
N GLY A 81 3.69 -25.66 -2.69
CA GLY A 81 4.43 -26.54 -3.60
C GLY A 81 5.00 -27.78 -2.92
N GLU A 82 5.85 -28.52 -3.64
CA GLU A 82 6.69 -29.56 -3.03
C GLU A 82 7.78 -28.89 -2.18
N GLU A 83 8.33 -29.61 -1.21
CA GLU A 83 9.34 -29.07 -0.30
C GLU A 83 10.60 -28.56 -1.06
N ASP A 84 11.03 -29.29 -2.07
CA ASP A 84 12.15 -28.90 -2.96
C ASP A 84 11.83 -27.68 -3.82
N GLU A 85 10.59 -27.54 -4.28
CA GLU A 85 10.11 -26.37 -5.03
C GLU A 85 10.12 -25.10 -4.16
N ILE A 86 9.68 -25.20 -2.91
CA ILE A 86 9.72 -24.07 -1.95
C ILE A 86 11.16 -23.65 -1.67
N VAL A 87 12.05 -24.63 -1.41
CA VAL A 87 13.48 -24.34 -1.17
C VAL A 87 14.12 -23.65 -2.39
N GLU A 88 13.81 -24.09 -3.60
CA GLU A 88 14.33 -23.48 -4.82
C GLU A 88 13.80 -22.05 -5.02
N ALA A 89 12.48 -21.83 -4.84
CA ALA A 89 11.86 -20.49 -4.96
C ALA A 89 12.47 -19.49 -3.97
N LYS A 90 12.82 -19.90 -2.76
CA LYS A 90 13.44 -19.06 -1.71
C LYS A 90 14.83 -18.55 -2.06
N LYS A 91 15.48 -19.08 -3.09
CA LYS A 91 16.74 -18.50 -3.62
C LYS A 91 16.49 -17.14 -4.30
N TYR A 92 15.28 -16.90 -4.76
CA TYR A 92 14.88 -15.68 -5.49
C TYR A 92 13.93 -14.80 -4.67
N LEU A 93 13.10 -15.38 -3.81
CA LEU A 93 12.12 -14.69 -2.99
C LEU A 93 12.66 -14.52 -1.55
N PRO A 94 12.89 -13.30 -1.08
CA PRO A 94 13.41 -13.06 0.26
C PRO A 94 12.38 -13.46 1.34
N ALA A 95 12.88 -13.96 2.47
CA ALA A 95 12.03 -14.38 3.58
C ALA A 95 11.10 -13.27 4.10
N SER A 96 11.48 -12.01 3.93
CA SER A 96 10.65 -10.85 4.34
C SER A 96 9.35 -10.71 3.53
N LEU A 97 9.24 -11.33 2.37
CA LEU A 97 8.02 -11.36 1.57
C LEU A 97 7.13 -12.57 1.91
N ILE A 98 7.70 -13.63 2.49
CA ILE A 98 7.03 -14.92 2.71
C ILE A 98 6.41 -14.93 4.10
N GLN A 99 5.08 -15.07 4.17
CA GLN A 99 4.34 -15.18 5.42
C GLN A 99 4.25 -16.63 5.89
N GLU A 100 3.94 -17.54 4.96
CA GLU A 100 3.74 -18.96 5.29
C GLU A 100 4.07 -19.83 4.08
N GLU A 101 4.49 -21.06 4.35
CA GLU A 101 4.89 -22.05 3.37
C GLU A 101 4.05 -23.33 3.58
N PHE A 102 3.36 -23.79 2.54
CA PHE A 102 2.55 -24.99 2.57
C PHE A 102 3.16 -26.06 1.66
N ALA A 103 3.91 -26.98 2.26
CA ALA A 103 4.46 -28.12 1.55
C ALA A 103 3.39 -29.21 1.32
N ARG A 104 3.44 -29.89 0.17
CA ARG A 104 2.53 -31.00 -0.11
C ARG A 104 2.85 -32.22 0.78
N PRO A 105 1.81 -32.92 1.29
CA PRO A 105 0.38 -32.78 1.01
C PRO A 105 -0.25 -31.59 1.74
N ILE A 106 -0.97 -30.72 1.00
CA ILE A 106 -1.56 -29.47 1.51
C ILE A 106 -3.00 -29.73 1.97
N ASP A 107 -3.35 -29.30 3.18
CA ASP A 107 -4.75 -29.20 3.61
C ASP A 107 -5.34 -27.86 3.14
N VAL A 108 -6.33 -27.94 2.27
CA VAL A 108 -7.01 -26.76 1.72
C VAL A 108 -7.65 -25.90 2.83
N ASN A 109 -8.18 -26.52 3.89
CA ASN A 109 -8.81 -25.78 4.99
C ASN A 109 -7.77 -25.03 5.81
N ASP A 110 -6.59 -25.62 5.99
CA ASP A 110 -5.49 -24.97 6.70
C ASP A 110 -4.99 -23.73 5.95
N VAL A 111 -4.80 -23.83 4.63
CA VAL A 111 -4.46 -22.68 3.79
C VAL A 111 -5.52 -21.57 3.89
N VAL A 112 -6.80 -21.92 3.70
CA VAL A 112 -7.89 -20.94 3.75
C VAL A 112 -7.96 -20.28 5.11
N LYS A 113 -7.87 -21.06 6.20
CA LYS A 113 -7.89 -20.53 7.57
C LYS A 113 -6.70 -19.62 7.83
N THR A 114 -5.49 -20.01 7.46
CA THR A 114 -4.28 -19.21 7.69
C THR A 114 -4.33 -17.87 6.93
N VAL A 115 -4.76 -17.89 5.66
CA VAL A 115 -4.94 -16.68 4.84
C VAL A 115 -6.03 -15.78 5.44
N ASP A 116 -7.16 -16.35 5.86
CA ASP A 116 -8.26 -15.62 6.49
C ASP A 116 -7.84 -14.97 7.82
N GLU A 117 -7.16 -15.73 8.69
CA GLU A 117 -6.61 -15.22 9.94
C GLU A 117 -5.58 -14.12 9.69
N TYR A 118 -4.71 -14.28 8.70
CA TYR A 118 -3.76 -13.25 8.31
C TYR A 118 -4.47 -11.96 7.89
N ILE A 119 -5.46 -12.04 7.00
CA ILE A 119 -6.21 -10.88 6.51
C ILE A 119 -7.00 -10.22 7.65
N LYS A 120 -7.63 -11.00 8.53
CA LYS A 120 -8.40 -10.48 9.68
C LYS A 120 -7.50 -9.79 10.72
N ASN A 121 -6.32 -10.36 10.99
CA ASN A 121 -5.39 -9.83 11.99
C ASN A 121 -4.60 -8.63 11.47
N ASN A 122 -4.22 -8.67 10.20
CA ASN A 122 -3.39 -7.64 9.62
C ASN A 122 -4.20 -6.58 8.85
N GLY A 123 -5.46 -6.78 8.60
CA GLY A 123 -6.36 -5.87 7.89
C GLY A 123 -5.76 -5.39 6.55
N ASN A 124 -6.49 -5.17 5.50
CA ASN A 124 -5.99 -4.70 4.20
C ASN A 124 -4.54 -4.17 4.18
N HIS A 125 -3.55 -4.99 3.85
CA HIS A 125 -2.17 -4.53 3.64
C HIS A 125 -1.93 -3.99 2.22
N THR A 126 -2.78 -3.13 1.76
CA THR A 126 -2.31 -1.98 1.03
C THR A 126 -2.10 -0.90 2.09
N LYS A 127 -0.86 -0.72 2.55
CA LYS A 127 -0.55 0.42 3.41
C LYS A 127 -1.16 1.66 2.79
N LYS A 128 -1.88 2.44 3.60
CA LYS A 128 -2.44 3.69 3.11
C LYS A 128 -1.33 4.59 2.58
N LYS A 129 -1.49 5.10 1.36
CA LYS A 129 -0.50 5.96 0.71
C LYS A 129 -0.61 7.38 1.26
N ILE A 130 0.48 7.88 1.81
CA ILE A 130 0.58 9.25 2.31
C ILE A 130 1.62 10.00 1.48
N LEU A 131 1.21 11.08 0.83
CA LEU A 131 2.15 12.03 0.22
C LEU A 131 2.53 13.08 1.25
N VAL A 132 3.82 13.21 1.56
CA VAL A 132 4.35 14.26 2.44
C VAL A 132 4.99 15.33 1.58
N VAL A 133 4.55 16.56 1.76
CA VAL A 133 5.00 17.74 0.98
C VAL A 133 5.62 18.75 1.93
N ASP A 134 6.91 19.02 1.81
CA ASP A 134 7.67 19.92 2.68
C ASP A 134 9.00 20.28 1.97
N ASP A 135 9.39 21.55 1.98
CA ASP A 135 10.64 21.98 1.34
C ASP A 135 11.89 21.54 2.12
N SER A 136 11.74 21.19 3.40
CA SER A 136 12.82 20.70 4.26
C SER A 136 13.06 19.20 4.07
N GLY A 137 14.15 18.83 3.42
CA GLY A 137 14.55 17.43 3.30
C GLY A 137 14.77 16.71 4.64
N ALA A 138 15.03 17.45 5.73
CA ALA A 138 15.14 16.88 7.07
C ALA A 138 13.76 16.46 7.61
N VAL A 139 12.74 17.32 7.45
CA VAL A 139 11.36 17.04 7.83
C VAL A 139 10.84 15.84 7.04
N LEU A 140 11.04 15.82 5.72
CA LEU A 140 10.64 14.70 4.86
C LEU A 140 11.20 13.37 5.34
N ARG A 141 12.51 13.30 5.67
CA ARG A 141 13.14 12.08 6.18
C ARG A 141 12.58 11.66 7.55
N ASN A 142 12.39 12.61 8.44
CA ASN A 142 11.85 12.34 9.78
C ASN A 142 10.43 11.79 9.69
N VAL A 143 9.53 12.45 8.95
CA VAL A 143 8.14 12.02 8.78
C VAL A 143 8.06 10.66 8.10
N LYS A 144 8.91 10.42 7.08
CA LYS A 144 9.02 9.08 6.47
C LYS A 144 9.46 8.03 7.50
N GLY A 145 10.40 8.33 8.37
CA GLY A 145 10.84 7.44 9.45
C GLY A 145 9.72 7.12 10.44
N TRP A 146 8.89 8.10 10.80
CA TRP A 146 7.78 7.91 11.75
C TRP A 146 6.61 7.11 11.18
N LEU A 147 6.30 7.33 9.90
CA LEU A 147 5.11 6.78 9.24
C LEU A 147 5.40 5.49 8.45
N GLY A 148 6.64 5.28 8.00
CA GLY A 148 6.99 4.25 7.02
C GLY A 148 6.77 2.80 7.50
N GLU A 149 6.70 2.57 8.80
CA GLU A 149 6.35 1.26 9.33
C GLU A 149 4.88 0.89 9.05
N LYS A 150 3.96 1.87 9.16
CA LYS A 150 2.51 1.67 9.03
C LYS A 150 1.93 2.08 7.68
N TYR A 151 2.59 2.99 6.97
CA TYR A 151 2.07 3.67 5.78
C TYR A 151 3.08 3.62 4.62
N GLN A 152 2.59 3.61 3.40
CA GLN A 152 3.41 3.86 2.22
C GLN A 152 3.62 5.38 2.07
N VAL A 153 4.86 5.86 2.23
CA VAL A 153 5.15 7.29 2.27
C VAL A 153 5.89 7.73 1.02
N ALA A 154 5.23 8.54 0.21
CA ALA A 154 5.83 9.28 -0.89
C ALA A 154 6.23 10.69 -0.43
N LEU A 155 7.29 11.25 -1.01
CA LEU A 155 7.87 12.53 -0.62
C LEU A 155 7.88 13.51 -1.81
N ALA A 156 7.48 14.74 -1.56
CA ALA A 156 7.63 15.85 -2.50
C ALA A 156 8.28 17.04 -1.78
N ASN A 157 9.33 17.60 -2.34
CA ASN A 157 10.07 18.71 -1.75
C ASN A 157 9.61 20.09 -2.22
N SER A 158 8.47 20.16 -2.89
CA SER A 158 7.85 21.42 -3.35
C SER A 158 6.42 21.19 -3.79
N GLY A 159 5.62 22.27 -3.86
CA GLY A 159 4.25 22.22 -4.41
C GLY A 159 4.20 21.71 -5.85
N ALA A 160 5.16 22.11 -6.70
CA ALA A 160 5.23 21.62 -8.08
C ALA A 160 5.45 20.09 -8.16
N MET A 161 6.34 19.54 -7.31
CA MET A 161 6.56 18.09 -7.23
C MET A 161 5.34 17.36 -6.67
N ALA A 162 4.61 17.96 -5.74
CA ALA A 162 3.36 17.40 -5.23
C ALA A 162 2.31 17.27 -6.33
N ILE A 163 2.06 18.34 -7.09
CA ILE A 163 1.11 18.31 -8.21
C ILE A 163 1.56 17.28 -9.27
N LYS A 164 2.84 17.25 -9.65
CA LYS A 164 3.37 16.24 -10.56
C LYS A 164 3.14 14.80 -10.05
N TYR A 165 3.33 14.55 -8.76
CA TYR A 165 3.07 13.24 -8.17
C TYR A 165 1.58 12.87 -8.29
N LEU A 166 0.68 13.81 -8.00
CA LEU A 166 -0.77 13.61 -8.04
C LEU A 166 -1.31 13.27 -9.45
N THR A 167 -0.65 13.74 -10.52
CA THR A 167 -1.06 13.40 -11.90
C THR A 167 -0.83 11.92 -12.24
N LEU A 168 0.05 11.23 -11.52
CA LEU A 168 0.40 9.83 -11.77
C LEU A 168 -0.07 8.90 -10.66
N ASN A 169 -0.40 9.46 -9.48
CA ASN A 169 -0.67 8.69 -8.28
C ASN A 169 -1.84 9.27 -7.51
N ARG A 170 -2.60 8.41 -6.82
CA ARG A 170 -3.67 8.84 -5.93
C ARG A 170 -3.37 8.44 -4.48
N PRO A 171 -2.80 9.31 -3.65
CA PRO A 171 -2.60 9.04 -2.24
C PRO A 171 -3.93 9.05 -1.47
N ASP A 172 -3.97 8.33 -0.35
CA ASP A 172 -5.11 8.32 0.58
C ASP A 172 -5.13 9.55 1.48
N LEU A 173 -3.98 10.23 1.63
CA LEU A 173 -3.81 11.44 2.43
C LEU A 173 -2.60 12.24 1.91
N VAL A 174 -2.72 13.57 1.93
CA VAL A 174 -1.58 14.48 1.74
C VAL A 174 -1.29 15.16 3.08
N LEU A 175 -0.06 15.03 3.57
CA LEU A 175 0.48 15.88 4.64
C LEU A 175 1.24 17.03 3.98
N LEU A 176 0.77 18.24 4.19
CA LEU A 176 1.20 19.40 3.43
C LEU A 176 1.76 20.48 4.37
N ASP A 177 2.98 20.89 4.14
CA ASP A 177 3.49 22.08 4.82
C ASP A 177 2.78 23.33 4.31
N TYR A 178 2.51 24.24 5.22
CA TYR A 178 1.88 25.53 4.90
C TYR A 178 2.85 26.50 4.24
N GLU A 179 4.10 26.57 4.75
CA GLU A 179 5.12 27.51 4.28
C GLU A 179 6.15 26.82 3.40
N MET A 180 6.05 27.05 2.11
CA MET A 180 7.03 26.58 1.13
C MET A 180 7.37 27.71 0.16
N PRO A 181 8.61 27.76 -0.35
CA PRO A 181 9.00 28.76 -1.34
C PRO A 181 8.28 28.55 -2.69
N VAL A 182 8.03 29.63 -3.40
CA VAL A 182 7.43 29.72 -4.75
C VAL A 182 5.93 29.39 -4.77
N VAL A 183 5.53 28.20 -4.32
CA VAL A 183 4.13 27.77 -4.21
C VAL A 183 3.92 27.28 -2.78
N ASP A 184 3.15 28.02 -2.00
CA ASP A 184 2.83 27.68 -0.62
C ASP A 184 1.77 26.57 -0.51
N GLY A 185 1.59 26.04 0.69
CA GLY A 185 0.65 24.95 0.92
C GLY A 185 -0.81 25.33 0.64
N LYS A 186 -1.19 26.59 0.86
CA LYS A 186 -2.54 27.10 0.52
C LYS A 186 -2.76 27.03 -0.98
N GLN A 187 -1.81 27.49 -1.78
CA GLN A 187 -1.89 27.45 -3.25
C GLN A 187 -1.93 26.01 -3.77
N VAL A 188 -1.15 25.09 -3.18
CA VAL A 188 -1.23 23.66 -3.52
C VAL A 188 -2.63 23.12 -3.26
N LEU A 189 -3.22 23.42 -2.09
CA LEU A 189 -4.56 22.96 -1.75
C LEU A 189 -5.63 23.57 -2.65
N GLU A 190 -5.51 24.86 -3.02
CA GLU A 190 -6.38 25.52 -3.99
C GLU A 190 -6.35 24.79 -5.34
N MET A 191 -5.16 24.51 -5.88
CA MET A 191 -4.99 23.73 -7.11
C MET A 191 -5.63 22.34 -6.99
N MET A 192 -5.42 21.64 -5.88
CA MET A 192 -6.04 20.33 -5.66
C MET A 192 -7.57 20.39 -5.63
N ARG A 193 -8.17 21.47 -5.10
CA ARG A 193 -9.64 21.61 -5.00
C ARG A 193 -10.28 22.04 -6.33
N THR A 194 -9.54 22.67 -7.24
CA THR A 194 -10.03 23.04 -8.58
C THR A 194 -10.00 21.88 -9.57
N GLU A 195 -9.11 20.89 -9.39
CA GLU A 195 -8.99 19.74 -10.28
C GLU A 195 -9.88 18.58 -9.81
N ALA A 196 -10.81 18.13 -10.66
CA ALA A 196 -11.79 17.10 -10.32
C ALA A 196 -11.13 15.79 -9.82
N GLU A 197 -9.97 15.43 -10.36
CA GLU A 197 -9.21 14.24 -10.02
C GLU A 197 -8.63 14.29 -8.60
N PHE A 198 -8.29 15.48 -8.09
CA PHE A 198 -7.61 15.67 -6.80
C PHE A 198 -8.53 16.23 -5.71
N SER A 199 -9.68 16.80 -6.10
CA SER A 199 -10.57 17.56 -5.21
C SER A 199 -11.04 16.79 -3.98
N THR A 200 -11.13 15.47 -4.07
CA THR A 200 -11.59 14.57 -3.00
C THR A 200 -10.47 13.99 -2.15
N ILE A 201 -9.20 14.23 -2.53
CA ILE A 201 -8.05 13.74 -1.75
C ILE A 201 -7.97 14.55 -0.45
N PRO A 202 -7.96 13.88 0.72
CA PRO A 202 -7.86 14.55 1.99
C PRO A 202 -6.50 15.20 2.19
N VAL A 203 -6.48 16.37 2.83
CA VAL A 203 -5.26 17.10 3.14
C VAL A 203 -5.24 17.45 4.62
N ILE A 204 -4.16 17.13 5.31
CA ILE A 204 -3.85 17.60 6.66
C ILE A 204 -2.60 18.47 6.56
N PHE A 205 -2.66 19.68 7.11
CA PHE A 205 -1.47 20.52 7.22
C PHE A 205 -0.53 20.00 8.32
N LEU A 206 0.75 19.89 8.00
CA LEU A 206 1.82 19.62 8.95
C LEU A 206 2.76 20.83 8.94
N THR A 207 2.59 21.75 9.87
CA THR A 207 3.19 23.09 9.82
C THR A 207 3.91 23.48 11.10
N SER A 208 4.87 24.37 11.01
CA SER A 208 5.53 25.01 12.16
C SER A 208 4.65 26.08 12.81
N LYS A 209 3.66 26.61 12.07
CA LYS A 209 2.81 27.70 12.54
C LYS A 209 1.60 27.20 13.32
N SER A 210 1.42 27.77 14.49
CA SER A 210 0.26 27.59 15.37
C SER A 210 -0.72 28.77 15.34
N ASP A 211 -0.52 29.75 14.44
CA ASP A 211 -1.34 30.94 14.45
C ASP A 211 -2.75 30.66 13.84
N LYS A 212 -3.74 31.27 14.49
CA LYS A 212 -5.15 31.16 14.09
C LYS A 212 -5.41 31.75 12.69
N GLU A 213 -4.59 32.68 12.24
CA GLU A 213 -4.76 33.39 10.98
C GLU A 213 -4.43 32.46 9.78
N SER A 214 -3.35 31.72 9.83
CA SER A 214 -3.02 30.69 8.82
C SER A 214 -4.09 29.60 8.73
N VAL A 215 -4.63 29.17 9.87
CA VAL A 215 -5.74 28.20 9.94
C VAL A 215 -7.00 28.78 9.31
N MET A 216 -7.37 30.02 9.63
CA MET A 216 -8.57 30.66 9.10
C MET A 216 -8.49 30.89 7.58
N ASN A 217 -7.32 31.21 7.05
CA ASN A 217 -7.09 31.47 5.64
C ASN A 217 -7.32 30.24 4.71
N VAL A 218 -7.34 29.05 5.25
CA VAL A 218 -7.55 27.80 4.48
C VAL A 218 -8.82 27.03 4.87
N MET A 219 -9.60 27.52 5.85
CA MET A 219 -10.86 26.87 6.26
C MET A 219 -11.86 26.74 5.10
N GLY A 220 -11.90 27.73 4.21
CA GLY A 220 -12.74 27.69 3.01
C GLY A 220 -12.40 26.55 2.04
N LEU A 221 -11.17 26.05 2.07
CA LEU A 221 -10.67 24.96 1.23
C LEU A 221 -10.88 23.57 1.87
N LYS A 222 -11.45 23.53 3.06
CA LYS A 222 -11.82 22.31 3.82
C LYS A 222 -10.68 21.31 3.95
N PRO A 223 -9.54 21.68 4.59
CA PRO A 223 -8.56 20.67 5.00
C PRO A 223 -9.15 19.78 6.09
N GLU A 224 -8.68 18.55 6.21
CA GLU A 224 -9.14 17.56 7.18
C GLU A 224 -8.59 17.81 8.60
N GLY A 225 -7.53 18.61 8.71
CA GLY A 225 -6.93 18.95 9.99
C GLY A 225 -5.60 19.69 9.88
N TYR A 226 -5.03 19.95 11.07
CA TYR A 226 -3.74 20.62 11.26
C TYR A 226 -2.95 19.89 12.33
N LEU A 227 -1.69 19.62 12.04
CA LEU A 227 -0.72 19.07 12.97
C LEU A 227 0.50 20.01 13.04
N LEU A 228 1.06 20.16 14.23
CA LEU A 228 2.27 20.96 14.40
C LEU A 228 3.51 20.06 14.23
N LYS A 229 4.51 20.53 13.50
CA LYS A 229 5.81 19.85 13.36
C LYS A 229 6.55 19.70 14.71
N THR A 230 6.15 20.47 15.73
CA THR A 230 6.69 20.40 17.09
C THR A 230 6.03 19.35 17.99
N MET A 231 4.97 18.69 17.50
CA MET A 231 4.33 17.59 18.23
C MET A 231 5.27 16.37 18.30
N PRO A 232 5.19 15.57 19.38
CA PRO A 232 5.88 14.29 19.44
C PRO A 232 5.53 13.39 18.26
N PRO A 233 6.49 12.64 17.68
CA PRO A 233 6.26 11.74 16.55
C PRO A 233 5.09 10.77 16.77
N GLU A 234 4.99 10.20 17.95
CA GLU A 234 3.93 9.24 18.32
C GLU A 234 2.54 9.89 18.27
N GLU A 235 2.47 11.18 18.62
CA GLU A 235 1.20 11.93 18.59
C GLU A 235 0.78 12.25 17.16
N ILE A 236 1.73 12.58 16.27
CA ILE A 236 1.48 12.76 14.84
C ILE A 236 0.95 11.45 14.26
N VAL A 237 1.62 10.32 14.49
CA VAL A 237 1.19 8.99 14.02
C VAL A 237 -0.22 8.68 14.54
N LYS A 238 -0.49 8.89 15.83
CA LYS A 238 -1.80 8.64 16.44
C LYS A 238 -2.93 9.48 15.82
N ASN A 239 -2.67 10.74 15.49
CA ASN A 239 -3.66 11.60 14.82
C ASN A 239 -3.98 11.10 13.41
N ILE A 240 -2.97 10.64 12.66
CA ILE A 240 -3.13 10.06 11.33
C ILE A 240 -3.90 8.71 11.41
N ASP A 241 -3.56 7.84 12.36
CA ASP A 241 -4.29 6.60 12.64
C ASP A 241 -5.79 6.90 12.91
N ALA A 242 -6.06 7.87 13.80
CA ALA A 242 -7.41 8.29 14.14
C ALA A 242 -8.17 8.89 12.94
N PHE A 243 -7.49 9.61 12.06
CA PHE A 243 -8.08 10.11 10.81
C PHE A 243 -8.54 8.96 9.91
N PHE A 244 -7.70 7.96 9.66
CA PHE A 244 -8.07 6.81 8.83
C PHE A 244 -9.16 5.95 9.46
N LEU A 245 -9.16 5.77 10.77
CA LEU A 245 -10.22 5.04 11.49
C LEU A 245 -11.58 5.72 11.34
N ARG A 246 -11.65 7.04 11.47
CA ARG A 246 -12.91 7.80 11.28
C ARG A 246 -13.45 7.65 9.85
N ARG A 247 -12.59 7.68 8.83
CA ARG A 247 -13.03 7.50 7.43
C ARG A 247 -13.53 6.08 7.13
N LYS A 248 -12.99 5.04 7.77
CA LYS A 248 -13.55 3.68 7.67
C LYS A 248 -14.99 3.61 8.21
N GLY A 249 -15.33 4.37 9.24
CA GLY A 249 -16.68 4.39 9.84
C GLY A 249 -17.72 5.17 9.04
N LEU A 250 -17.32 6.07 8.14
CA LEU A 250 -18.22 6.89 7.30
C LEU A 250 -18.54 6.23 5.94
N GLY A 251 -17.94 5.07 5.63
CA GLY A 251 -18.11 4.31 4.39
C GLY A 251 -19.12 3.14 4.51
N LYS A 252 -20.08 3.22 5.45
CA LYS A 252 -21.20 2.28 5.57
C LYS A 252 -22.51 2.91 5.18
#